data_c3173c91e0ff7724f360635860667610
#
_entry.id   c3173c91e0ff7724f360635860667610
#
_cell.length_a   1.000
_cell.length_b   1.000
_cell.length_c   1.000
_cell.angle_alpha   90.00
_cell.angle_beta   90.00
_cell.angle_gamma   90.00
#
_symmetry.space_group_name_H-M   'P 1'
#
loop_
_entity.id
_entity.type
_entity.pdbx_description
1 polymer ?
#
loop_
_entity_poly.entity_id
_entity_poly.type
_entity_poly.pdbx_seq_one_letter_code
_entity_poly.pdbx_strand_id
1 'polypeptide(L)'
;MAKKALCIGINNYPGTHMDLQGCVNDAQDWSAALTERGYKTTLLLDDQATKAAMVDAMSKLIASGSKGDSLIITYSGHGTYQPDTDGDEVDGLDEALCPYDLQTGGAALIDDEIKTLFSARKGGVRLLLIADSCHSGTVTRAAKAEPDADTRPRFMPMGNWLPASKLPKNFAGKPVQTIVSPSGTSPLNSALDKQVGDLLLAGCKEGPNNYSYDAKIGGRYNGAFTYYALKTLKALKPDATYADWYKAILKNLPSASYPQTPQLFGAAAARSRKALT
;
A
#
# COMPACT_ATOMS: atom_id res chain seq x y z
N MET A 1 14.89 -6.03 21.95
CA MET A 1 13.83 -5.83 20.98
C MET A 1 14.47 -5.37 19.68
N ALA A 2 14.40 -6.19 18.65
CA ALA A 2 14.93 -5.82 17.33
C ALA A 2 13.92 -4.96 16.57
N LYS A 3 14.44 -4.04 15.76
CA LYS A 3 13.66 -3.21 14.85
C LYS A 3 14.12 -3.50 13.42
N LYS A 4 13.25 -3.99 12.58
CA LYS A 4 13.57 -4.36 11.20
C LYS A 4 12.51 -3.83 10.26
N ALA A 5 12.91 -3.42 9.05
CA ALA A 5 11.99 -2.95 8.05
C ALA A 5 12.35 -3.44 6.64
N LEU A 6 11.32 -3.66 5.83
CA LEU A 6 11.40 -3.90 4.40
C LEU A 6 10.71 -2.72 3.70
N CYS A 7 11.45 -2.02 2.84
CA CYS A 7 10.92 -0.88 2.10
C CYS A 7 10.91 -1.24 0.60
N ILE A 8 9.71 -1.27 0.01
CA ILE A 8 9.47 -1.67 -1.38
C ILE A 8 9.04 -0.44 -2.17
N GLY A 9 9.69 -0.19 -3.31
CA GLY A 9 9.35 0.92 -4.20
C GLY A 9 9.47 0.52 -5.66
N ILE A 10 8.39 0.66 -6.43
CA ILE A 10 8.32 0.22 -7.82
C ILE A 10 7.84 1.37 -8.69
N ASN A 11 8.73 1.90 -9.51
CA ASN A 11 8.42 2.88 -10.54
C ASN A 11 8.08 2.22 -11.88
N ASN A 12 8.81 1.17 -12.24
CA ASN A 12 8.77 0.58 -13.57
C ASN A 12 7.86 -0.66 -13.59
N TYR A 13 6.97 -0.71 -14.57
CA TYR A 13 6.02 -1.81 -14.79
C TYR A 13 6.10 -2.26 -16.25
N PRO A 14 7.08 -3.10 -16.62
CA PRO A 14 7.36 -3.49 -17.99
C PRO A 14 6.13 -4.05 -18.70
N GLY A 15 5.85 -3.53 -19.90
CA GLY A 15 4.73 -3.95 -20.75
C GLY A 15 3.39 -3.27 -20.48
N THR A 16 3.23 -2.57 -19.32
CA THR A 16 1.95 -1.97 -18.93
C THR A 16 1.74 -0.54 -19.42
N HIS A 17 2.81 0.19 -19.76
CA HIS A 17 2.81 1.64 -20.04
C HIS A 17 2.31 2.50 -18.85
N MET A 18 2.43 2.00 -17.64
CA MET A 18 1.91 2.63 -16.42
C MET A 18 3.03 2.96 -15.42
N ASP A 19 4.19 3.36 -15.90
CA ASP A 19 5.31 3.70 -15.02
C ASP A 19 4.99 4.90 -14.13
N LEU A 20 5.52 4.86 -12.90
CA LEU A 20 5.49 5.90 -11.89
C LEU A 20 6.88 6.55 -11.77
N GLN A 21 7.04 7.54 -10.88
CA GLN A 21 8.31 8.26 -10.74
C GLN A 21 8.76 8.43 -9.28
N GLY A 22 7.84 8.37 -8.34
CA GLY A 22 8.08 8.68 -6.93
C GLY A 22 8.30 7.48 -6.01
N CYS A 23 7.97 6.25 -6.44
CA CYS A 23 7.89 5.11 -5.54
C CYS A 23 9.26 4.64 -5.03
N VAL A 24 10.27 4.65 -5.89
CA VAL A 24 11.66 4.38 -5.48
C VAL A 24 12.15 5.43 -4.48
N ASN A 25 11.81 6.69 -4.72
CA ASN A 25 12.12 7.78 -3.78
C ASN A 25 11.45 7.55 -2.42
N ASP A 26 10.18 7.15 -2.42
CA ASP A 26 9.44 6.87 -1.19
C ASP A 26 10.09 5.75 -0.37
N ALA A 27 10.46 4.64 -1.02
CA ALA A 27 11.10 3.51 -0.34
C ALA A 27 12.45 3.93 0.27
N GLN A 28 13.23 4.74 -0.43
CA GLN A 28 14.48 5.30 0.08
C GLN A 28 14.26 6.26 1.25
N ASP A 29 13.26 7.13 1.16
CA ASP A 29 12.91 8.09 2.23
C ASP A 29 12.39 7.35 3.47
N TRP A 30 11.55 6.31 3.30
CA TRP A 30 11.14 5.43 4.40
C TRP A 30 12.35 4.72 5.03
N SER A 31 13.24 4.15 4.21
CA SER A 31 14.45 3.48 4.71
C SER A 31 15.31 4.43 5.54
N ALA A 32 15.55 5.66 5.07
CA ALA A 32 16.30 6.67 5.81
C ALA A 32 15.60 7.02 7.14
N ALA A 33 14.31 7.36 7.09
CA ALA A 33 13.56 7.75 8.29
C ALA A 33 13.45 6.64 9.33
N LEU A 34 13.38 5.38 8.91
CA LEU A 34 13.35 4.21 9.79
C LEU A 34 14.73 3.90 10.34
N THR A 35 15.80 4.05 9.56
CA THR A 35 17.19 3.90 10.02
C THR A 35 17.53 4.90 11.12
N GLU A 36 17.11 6.17 10.98
CA GLU A 36 17.25 7.19 12.04
C GLU A 36 16.55 6.78 13.35
N ARG A 37 15.54 5.92 13.27
CA ARG A 37 14.78 5.39 14.42
C ARG A 37 15.29 4.04 14.91
N GLY A 38 16.44 3.59 14.43
CA GLY A 38 17.12 2.36 14.84
C GLY A 38 16.60 1.08 14.18
N TYR A 39 15.86 1.17 13.07
CA TYR A 39 15.49 0.01 12.28
C TYR A 39 16.64 -0.43 11.38
N LYS A 40 16.89 -1.75 11.31
CA LYS A 40 17.67 -2.33 10.23
C LYS A 40 16.76 -2.46 9.01
N THR A 41 17.05 -1.72 7.95
CA THR A 41 16.23 -1.65 6.74
C THR A 41 16.78 -2.52 5.62
N THR A 42 15.87 -3.03 4.79
CA THR A 42 16.14 -3.71 3.52
C THR A 42 15.32 -3.01 2.45
N LEU A 43 15.92 -2.76 1.29
CA LEU A 43 15.27 -2.16 0.13
C LEU A 43 15.00 -3.23 -0.93
N LEU A 44 13.83 -3.19 -1.55
CA LEU A 44 13.50 -3.85 -2.81
C LEU A 44 12.99 -2.79 -3.78
N LEU A 45 13.76 -2.53 -4.83
CA LEU A 45 13.49 -1.43 -5.77
C LEU A 45 13.35 -1.99 -7.19
N ASP A 46 12.32 -1.53 -7.90
CA ASP A 46 12.06 -1.85 -9.30
C ASP A 46 12.23 -3.35 -9.62
N ASP A 47 13.18 -3.72 -10.46
CA ASP A 47 13.44 -5.09 -10.93
C ASP A 47 13.77 -6.10 -9.81
N GLN A 48 14.19 -5.63 -8.65
CA GLN A 48 14.36 -6.46 -7.46
C GLN A 48 13.01 -6.82 -6.81
N ALA A 49 11.95 -6.06 -7.04
CA ALA A 49 10.64 -6.23 -6.42
C ALA A 49 9.70 -7.09 -7.28
N THR A 50 10.17 -8.22 -7.79
CA THR A 50 9.31 -9.25 -8.39
C THR A 50 8.38 -9.84 -7.35
N LYS A 51 7.24 -10.43 -7.76
CA LYS A 51 6.30 -11.09 -6.82
C LYS A 51 7.03 -12.09 -5.93
N ALA A 52 7.84 -12.96 -6.52
CA ALA A 52 8.58 -13.96 -5.76
C ALA A 52 9.54 -13.34 -4.74
N ALA A 53 10.26 -12.28 -5.12
CA ALA A 53 11.17 -11.58 -4.23
C ALA A 53 10.44 -10.83 -3.10
N MET A 54 9.28 -10.22 -3.38
CA MET A 54 8.44 -9.57 -2.37
C MET A 54 7.95 -10.58 -1.33
N VAL A 55 7.40 -11.72 -1.78
CA VAL A 55 6.93 -12.80 -0.90
C VAL A 55 8.05 -13.37 -0.04
N ASP A 56 9.21 -13.66 -0.64
CA ASP A 56 10.39 -14.19 0.06
C ASP A 56 10.90 -13.19 1.12
N ALA A 57 11.04 -11.92 0.77
CA ALA A 57 11.52 -10.88 1.69
C ALA A 57 10.55 -10.62 2.83
N MET A 58 9.23 -10.56 2.57
CA MET A 58 8.20 -10.44 3.60
C MET A 58 8.22 -11.65 4.53
N SER A 59 8.26 -12.87 3.98
CA SER A 59 8.33 -14.11 4.74
C SER A 59 9.57 -14.17 5.65
N LYS A 60 10.75 -13.85 5.12
CA LYS A 60 12.01 -13.79 5.90
C LYS A 60 11.96 -12.74 7.00
N LEU A 61 11.42 -11.55 6.71
CA LEU A 61 11.25 -10.50 7.71
C LEU A 61 10.37 -11.00 8.86
N ILE A 62 9.19 -11.54 8.55
CA ILE A 62 8.19 -12.00 9.52
C ILE A 62 8.76 -13.18 10.36
N ALA A 63 9.36 -14.17 9.71
CA ALA A 63 9.96 -15.31 10.37
C ALA A 63 11.11 -14.92 11.33
N SER A 64 11.83 -13.84 11.01
CA SER A 64 12.93 -13.33 11.82
C SER A 64 12.48 -12.62 13.11
N GLY A 65 11.18 -12.37 13.29
CA GLY A 65 10.62 -11.67 14.46
C GLY A 65 10.57 -12.58 15.69
N SER A 66 10.77 -11.96 16.85
CA SER A 66 10.60 -12.56 18.18
C SER A 66 9.74 -11.64 19.05
N LYS A 67 9.14 -12.18 20.13
CA LYS A 67 8.29 -11.42 21.04
C LYS A 67 8.95 -10.10 21.45
N GLY A 68 8.23 -9.00 21.26
CA GLY A 68 8.69 -7.65 21.55
C GLY A 68 9.34 -6.92 20.36
N ASP A 69 9.72 -7.62 19.29
CA ASP A 69 10.31 -6.99 18.10
C ASP A 69 9.28 -6.13 17.35
N SER A 70 9.79 -5.15 16.61
CA SER A 70 9.00 -4.27 15.74
C SER A 70 9.40 -4.46 14.29
N LEU A 71 8.46 -4.91 13.47
CA LEU A 71 8.62 -5.14 12.06
C LEU A 71 7.79 -4.14 11.26
N ILE A 72 8.37 -3.58 10.21
CA ILE A 72 7.67 -2.64 9.33
C ILE A 72 7.86 -3.09 7.89
N ILE A 73 6.78 -3.06 7.13
CA ILE A 73 6.80 -3.20 5.68
C ILE A 73 6.25 -1.90 5.10
N THR A 74 6.97 -1.27 4.19
CA THR A 74 6.45 -0.16 3.40
C THR A 74 6.36 -0.59 1.94
N TYR A 75 5.28 -0.25 1.28
CA TYR A 75 5.08 -0.47 -0.13
C TYR A 75 4.66 0.85 -0.79
N SER A 76 5.36 1.24 -1.84
CA SER A 76 5.02 2.34 -2.72
C SER A 76 5.02 1.85 -4.17
N GLY A 77 3.86 1.89 -4.81
CA GLY A 77 3.65 1.35 -6.15
C GLY A 77 2.19 1.39 -6.55
N HIS A 78 1.87 0.76 -7.68
CA HIS A 78 0.48 0.55 -8.07
C HIS A 78 -0.20 -0.48 -7.18
N GLY A 79 -1.46 -0.21 -6.85
CA GLY A 79 -2.42 -1.23 -6.47
C GLY A 79 -3.29 -1.62 -7.67
N THR A 80 -3.90 -2.79 -7.59
CA THR A 80 -4.83 -3.32 -8.58
C THR A 80 -5.86 -4.21 -7.89
N TYR A 81 -6.74 -4.78 -8.68
CA TYR A 81 -7.62 -5.86 -8.27
C TYR A 81 -7.68 -6.92 -9.37
N GLN A 82 -8.06 -8.13 -9.03
CA GLN A 82 -8.31 -9.24 -9.95
C GLN A 82 -9.61 -9.95 -9.58
N PRO A 83 -10.18 -10.79 -10.47
CA PRO A 83 -11.35 -11.59 -10.11
C PRO A 83 -11.02 -12.50 -8.92
N ASP A 84 -11.88 -12.48 -7.91
CA ASP A 84 -11.88 -13.41 -6.80
C ASP A 84 -12.10 -14.84 -7.34
N THR A 85 -11.29 -15.78 -6.90
CA THR A 85 -11.31 -17.17 -7.36
C THR A 85 -11.77 -18.16 -6.30
N ASP A 86 -11.85 -17.78 -5.04
CA ASP A 86 -12.25 -18.65 -3.93
C ASP A 86 -13.60 -18.28 -3.32
N GLY A 87 -14.14 -17.11 -3.64
CA GLY A 87 -15.51 -16.70 -3.36
C GLY A 87 -15.70 -16.11 -1.96
N ASP A 88 -14.64 -15.62 -1.33
CA ASP A 88 -14.72 -15.01 0.00
C ASP A 88 -14.99 -13.50 -0.06
N GLU A 89 -14.87 -12.87 -1.26
CA GLU A 89 -15.11 -11.46 -1.47
C GLU A 89 -16.54 -11.14 -1.93
N VAL A 90 -17.17 -10.18 -1.24
CA VAL A 90 -18.57 -9.80 -1.49
C VAL A 90 -18.76 -9.15 -2.87
N ASP A 91 -17.76 -8.46 -3.37
CA ASP A 91 -17.77 -7.81 -4.69
C ASP A 91 -17.14 -8.66 -5.80
N GLY A 92 -16.60 -9.83 -5.45
CA GLY A 92 -15.97 -10.77 -6.37
C GLY A 92 -14.61 -10.31 -6.89
N LEU A 93 -13.88 -9.48 -6.13
CA LEU A 93 -12.59 -8.94 -6.52
C LEU A 93 -11.59 -9.01 -5.36
N ASP A 94 -10.44 -9.66 -5.60
CA ASP A 94 -9.27 -9.61 -4.72
C ASP A 94 -8.51 -8.32 -4.94
N GLU A 95 -8.23 -7.59 -3.88
CA GLU A 95 -7.30 -6.45 -3.92
C GLU A 95 -5.85 -6.93 -3.95
N ALA A 96 -4.99 -6.18 -4.65
CA ALA A 96 -3.63 -6.65 -4.84
C ALA A 96 -2.59 -5.53 -4.96
N LEU A 97 -1.37 -5.81 -4.55
CA LEU A 97 -0.19 -5.02 -4.85
C LEU A 97 0.42 -5.46 -6.18
N CYS A 98 0.90 -4.51 -6.97
CA CYS A 98 1.52 -4.77 -8.26
C CYS A 98 3.04 -4.97 -8.12
N PRO A 99 3.59 -6.17 -8.32
CA PRO A 99 5.03 -6.38 -8.39
C PRO A 99 5.60 -5.89 -9.73
N TYR A 100 6.91 -5.74 -9.81
CA TYR A 100 7.61 -5.33 -11.02
C TYR A 100 7.31 -6.21 -12.24
N ASP A 101 7.24 -7.52 -12.04
CA ASP A 101 7.02 -8.54 -13.07
C ASP A 101 5.54 -8.84 -13.33
N LEU A 102 4.62 -7.95 -12.95
CA LEU A 102 3.17 -8.12 -13.02
C LEU A 102 2.70 -8.66 -14.38
N GLN A 103 3.16 -8.10 -15.48
CA GLN A 103 2.76 -8.50 -16.83
C GLN A 103 3.72 -9.51 -17.47
N THR A 104 4.99 -9.52 -17.09
CA THR A 104 6.05 -10.29 -17.76
C THR A 104 6.19 -11.73 -17.27
N GLY A 105 5.25 -12.23 -16.52
CA GLY A 105 5.22 -13.61 -16.02
C GLY A 105 4.96 -13.72 -14.52
N GLY A 106 4.86 -12.58 -13.84
CA GLY A 106 4.39 -12.50 -12.47
C GLY A 106 2.86 -12.56 -12.38
N ALA A 107 2.38 -12.34 -11.19
CA ALA A 107 0.97 -12.14 -10.88
C ALA A 107 0.88 -11.06 -9.82
N ALA A 108 -0.28 -10.45 -9.64
CA ALA A 108 -0.49 -9.54 -8.53
C ALA A 108 -0.30 -10.26 -7.18
N LEU A 109 0.16 -9.56 -6.17
CA LEU A 109 0.25 -10.08 -4.81
C LEU A 109 -1.06 -9.73 -4.09
N ILE A 110 -1.97 -10.71 -4.03
CA ILE A 110 -3.32 -10.52 -3.47
C ILE A 110 -3.30 -10.40 -1.95
N ASP A 111 -4.34 -9.79 -1.41
CA ASP A 111 -4.50 -9.56 0.02
C ASP A 111 -4.54 -10.85 0.84
N ASP A 112 -5.11 -11.94 0.34
CA ASP A 112 -5.08 -13.25 0.98
C ASP A 112 -3.68 -13.86 1.11
N GLU A 113 -2.83 -13.67 0.11
CA GLU A 113 -1.42 -14.06 0.23
C GLU A 113 -0.72 -13.23 1.31
N ILE A 114 -0.98 -11.91 1.35
CA ILE A 114 -0.45 -11.02 2.39
C ILE A 114 -0.97 -11.44 3.78
N LYS A 115 -2.25 -11.73 3.91
CA LYS A 115 -2.89 -12.23 5.12
C LYS A 115 -2.24 -13.55 5.60
N THR A 116 -2.01 -14.46 4.67
CA THR A 116 -1.31 -15.73 4.96
C THR A 116 0.11 -15.49 5.47
N LEU A 117 0.87 -14.63 4.81
CA LEU A 117 2.22 -14.25 5.26
C LEU A 117 2.19 -13.64 6.67
N PHE A 118 1.27 -12.74 6.92
CA PHE A 118 1.18 -12.04 8.21
C PHE A 118 0.71 -12.97 9.34
N SER A 119 -0.13 -13.96 9.03
CA SER A 119 -0.59 -14.96 10.00
C SER A 119 0.53 -15.86 10.53
N ALA A 120 1.63 -16.01 9.78
CA ALA A 120 2.84 -16.73 10.22
C ALA A 120 3.64 -16.00 11.31
N ARG A 121 3.25 -14.79 11.67
CA ARG A 121 3.91 -13.98 12.70
C ARG A 121 3.83 -14.63 14.08
N LYS A 122 4.96 -14.65 14.77
CA LYS A 122 5.01 -15.14 16.17
C LYS A 122 4.28 -14.20 17.11
N GLY A 123 3.63 -14.74 18.12
CA GLY A 123 2.92 -13.96 19.13
C GLY A 123 3.81 -12.92 19.82
N GLY A 124 3.28 -11.70 19.96
CA GLY A 124 3.98 -10.58 20.59
C GLY A 124 4.99 -9.84 19.69
N VAL A 125 5.11 -10.21 18.44
CA VAL A 125 5.79 -9.41 17.41
C VAL A 125 4.85 -8.31 16.93
N ARG A 126 5.29 -7.08 16.87
CA ARG A 126 4.54 -5.95 16.31
C ARG A 126 4.82 -5.82 14.83
N LEU A 127 3.77 -5.76 14.01
CA LEU A 127 3.88 -5.61 12.57
C LEU A 127 3.08 -4.38 12.11
N LEU A 128 3.69 -3.53 11.29
CA LEU A 128 3.04 -2.40 10.63
C LEU A 128 3.24 -2.54 9.12
N LEU A 129 2.14 -2.49 8.37
CA LEU A 129 2.17 -2.26 6.92
C LEU A 129 1.84 -0.79 6.65
N ILE A 130 2.65 -0.14 5.83
CA ILE A 130 2.41 1.21 5.29
C ILE A 130 2.31 1.06 3.77
N ALA A 131 1.12 1.29 3.20
CA ALA A 131 0.88 1.11 1.78
C ALA A 131 0.48 2.43 1.12
N ASP A 132 1.32 2.92 0.22
CA ASP A 132 1.05 4.08 -0.64
C ASP A 132 0.69 3.61 -2.05
N SER A 133 -0.51 3.03 -2.16
CA SER A 133 -1.09 2.44 -3.36
C SER A 133 -2.62 2.55 -3.31
N CYS A 134 -3.27 2.38 -4.47
CA CYS A 134 -4.73 2.32 -4.57
C CYS A 134 -5.18 0.94 -5.02
N HIS A 135 -6.18 0.39 -4.35
CA HIS A 135 -6.76 -0.90 -4.70
C HIS A 135 -8.13 -0.75 -5.39
N SER A 136 -8.78 0.41 -5.29
CA SER A 136 -10.07 0.67 -5.91
C SER A 136 -10.03 1.89 -6.82
N GLY A 137 -10.51 1.76 -8.04
CA GLY A 137 -10.59 2.87 -8.98
C GLY A 137 -11.62 2.64 -10.07
N THR A 138 -12.61 3.53 -10.21
CA THR A 138 -13.39 3.60 -11.43
C THR A 138 -12.55 4.32 -12.51
N VAL A 139 -12.03 3.54 -13.44
CA VAL A 139 -11.17 3.97 -14.58
C VAL A 139 -11.74 5.16 -15.36
N THR A 140 -13.07 5.39 -15.31
CA THR A 140 -13.78 6.37 -16.12
C THR A 140 -13.55 7.84 -15.72
N ARG A 141 -13.02 8.14 -14.55
CA ARG A 141 -12.76 9.53 -14.13
C ARG A 141 -11.29 9.90 -14.02
N ALA A 142 -10.41 8.94 -13.71
CA ALA A 142 -8.96 9.18 -13.80
C ALA A 142 -8.52 9.50 -15.24
N ALA A 143 -9.25 8.94 -16.25
CA ALA A 143 -9.01 9.23 -17.67
C ALA A 143 -9.66 10.54 -18.15
N LYS A 144 -10.49 11.22 -17.33
CA LYS A 144 -11.20 12.47 -17.74
C LYS A 144 -10.63 13.75 -17.14
N ALA A 145 -9.88 13.69 -16.06
CA ALA A 145 -8.99 14.78 -15.71
C ALA A 145 -7.72 14.56 -16.52
N GLU A 146 -7.40 15.47 -17.46
CA GLU A 146 -6.06 15.56 -18.01
C GLU A 146 -5.12 15.52 -16.81
N PRO A 147 -4.35 14.41 -16.59
CA PRO A 147 -3.48 14.39 -15.43
C PRO A 147 -2.53 15.56 -15.63
N ASP A 148 -2.41 16.40 -14.62
CA ASP A 148 -1.28 17.31 -14.55
C ASP A 148 -0.03 16.45 -14.88
N ALA A 149 0.78 16.91 -15.83
CA ALA A 149 1.91 16.11 -16.33
C ALA A 149 2.82 15.57 -15.21
N ASP A 150 2.74 16.20 -14.04
CA ASP A 150 3.49 15.89 -12.82
C ASP A 150 2.70 15.11 -11.75
N THR A 151 1.49 14.60 -12.06
CA THR A 151 0.65 13.86 -11.09
C THR A 151 -0.02 12.65 -11.72
N ARG A 152 0.11 11.47 -11.11
CA ARG A 152 -0.48 10.20 -11.59
C ARG A 152 -1.13 9.43 -10.45
N PRO A 153 -2.29 8.76 -10.67
CA PRO A 153 -2.85 7.84 -9.69
C PRO A 153 -2.01 6.56 -9.61
N ARG A 154 -1.83 6.04 -8.42
CA ARG A 154 -1.13 4.76 -8.16
C ARG A 154 -2.06 3.56 -8.28
N PHE A 155 -2.77 3.49 -9.39
CA PHE A 155 -3.72 2.43 -9.69
C PHE A 155 -3.43 1.81 -11.06
N MET A 156 -3.35 0.48 -11.12
CA MET A 156 -3.14 -0.33 -12.33
C MET A 156 -4.46 -0.99 -12.74
N PRO A 157 -5.09 -0.54 -13.83
CA PRO A 157 -6.30 -1.21 -14.34
C PRO A 157 -6.02 -2.65 -14.76
N MET A 158 -6.93 -3.60 -14.48
CA MET A 158 -6.80 -5.01 -14.89
C MET A 158 -6.49 -5.18 -16.39
N GLY A 159 -7.12 -4.37 -17.25
CA GLY A 159 -6.91 -4.44 -18.70
C GLY A 159 -5.50 -4.11 -19.16
N ASN A 160 -4.65 -3.53 -18.32
CA ASN A 160 -3.27 -3.20 -18.66
C ASN A 160 -2.30 -4.38 -18.40
N TRP A 161 -2.75 -5.41 -17.68
CA TRP A 161 -1.86 -6.50 -17.30
C TRP A 161 -2.48 -7.89 -17.39
N LEU A 162 -3.79 -8.05 -17.17
CA LEU A 162 -4.46 -9.34 -17.34
C LEU A 162 -4.72 -9.65 -18.81
N PRO A 163 -4.49 -10.89 -19.24
CA PRO A 163 -4.93 -11.33 -20.57
C PRO A 163 -6.45 -11.19 -20.74
N ALA A 164 -6.89 -10.82 -21.94
CA ALA A 164 -8.32 -10.63 -22.23
C ALA A 164 -9.20 -11.85 -21.89
N SER A 165 -8.63 -13.06 -21.95
CA SER A 165 -9.31 -14.31 -21.59
C SER A 165 -9.60 -14.45 -20.08
N LYS A 166 -8.89 -13.71 -19.24
CA LYS A 166 -9.05 -13.71 -17.79
C LYS A 166 -9.87 -12.52 -17.28
N LEU A 167 -10.17 -11.56 -18.16
CA LEU A 167 -11.02 -10.45 -17.79
C LEU A 167 -12.47 -10.91 -17.57
N PRO A 168 -13.19 -10.40 -16.57
CA PRO A 168 -14.60 -10.71 -16.36
C PRO A 168 -15.42 -10.36 -17.62
N LYS A 169 -16.39 -11.20 -17.98
CA LYS A 169 -17.21 -11.03 -19.22
C LYS A 169 -17.93 -9.68 -19.30
N ASN A 170 -18.17 -9.03 -18.17
CA ASN A 170 -18.82 -7.72 -18.09
C ASN A 170 -17.83 -6.54 -18.20
N PHE A 171 -16.52 -6.82 -18.35
CA PHE A 171 -15.45 -5.82 -18.37
C PHE A 171 -15.33 -5.09 -19.71
N ALA A 172 -15.99 -5.58 -20.79
CA ALA A 172 -15.93 -4.96 -22.12
C ALA A 172 -16.50 -3.53 -22.10
N GLY A 173 -15.68 -2.56 -21.70
CA GLY A 173 -15.95 -1.13 -21.79
C GLY A 173 -16.95 -0.55 -20.79
N LYS A 174 -17.44 -1.31 -19.84
CA LYS A 174 -18.23 -0.77 -18.73
C LYS A 174 -17.34 -0.63 -17.49
N PRO A 175 -17.45 0.50 -16.75
CA PRO A 175 -16.82 0.57 -15.43
C PRO A 175 -17.37 -0.59 -14.60
N VAL A 176 -16.49 -1.37 -13.99
CA VAL A 176 -16.88 -2.24 -12.88
C VAL A 176 -17.50 -1.30 -11.87
N GLN A 177 -18.82 -1.40 -11.67
CA GLN A 177 -19.46 -0.66 -10.60
C GLN A 177 -18.85 -1.25 -9.34
N THR A 178 -18.04 -0.49 -8.66
CA THR A 178 -17.53 -0.82 -7.35
C THR A 178 -18.78 -1.01 -6.48
N ILE A 179 -19.11 -2.24 -6.18
CA ILE A 179 -20.07 -2.53 -5.12
C ILE A 179 -19.30 -2.16 -3.87
N VAL A 180 -19.48 -0.92 -3.44
CA VAL A 180 -18.94 -0.46 -2.17
C VAL A 180 -19.53 -1.40 -1.13
N SER A 181 -18.70 -2.21 -0.51
CA SER A 181 -19.14 -3.01 0.62
C SER A 181 -19.88 -2.09 1.57
N PRO A 182 -21.10 -2.42 2.01
CA PRO A 182 -21.89 -1.56 2.90
C PRO A 182 -21.14 -1.17 4.18
N SER A 183 -20.09 -1.88 4.53
CA SER A 183 -19.26 -1.64 5.72
C SER A 183 -18.09 -0.67 5.47
N GLY A 184 -17.78 -0.28 4.23
CA GLY A 184 -16.64 0.60 3.92
C GLY A 184 -15.28 0.02 4.32
N THR A 185 -15.21 -1.29 4.51
CA THR A 185 -13.98 -2.02 4.88
C THR A 185 -13.54 -2.86 3.70
N SER A 186 -12.34 -2.60 3.22
CA SER A 186 -11.63 -3.42 2.24
C SER A 186 -11.34 -4.81 2.81
N PRO A 187 -11.30 -5.84 1.96
CA PRO A 187 -10.80 -7.15 2.33
C PRO A 187 -9.40 -7.12 2.93
N LEU A 188 -8.46 -6.37 2.33
CA LEU A 188 -7.13 -6.15 2.91
C LEU A 188 -7.23 -5.51 4.30
N ASN A 189 -8.17 -4.58 4.49
CA ASN A 189 -8.43 -3.93 5.76
C ASN A 189 -9.08 -4.90 6.76
N SER A 190 -10.07 -5.70 6.32
CA SER A 190 -10.77 -6.66 7.17
C SER A 190 -9.86 -7.83 7.57
N ALA A 191 -8.99 -8.27 6.67
CA ALA A 191 -8.01 -9.31 6.93
C ALA A 191 -6.98 -8.90 7.99
N LEU A 192 -6.52 -7.65 7.94
CA LEU A 192 -5.56 -7.11 8.91
C LEU A 192 -6.22 -6.69 10.23
N ASP A 193 -7.51 -6.31 10.23
CA ASP A 193 -8.19 -5.79 11.42
C ASP A 193 -8.64 -6.88 12.41
N LYS A 194 -8.96 -8.08 11.95
CA LYS A 194 -9.61 -9.10 12.80
C LYS A 194 -8.72 -10.22 13.32
N GLN A 195 -7.64 -10.59 12.64
CA GLN A 195 -6.88 -11.79 13.01
C GLN A 195 -5.36 -11.66 13.07
N VAL A 196 -4.75 -10.76 12.34
CA VAL A 196 -3.29 -10.74 12.17
C VAL A 196 -2.60 -9.61 12.91
N GLY A 197 -3.35 -8.71 13.36
CA GLY A 197 -3.18 -7.82 14.43
C GLY A 197 -1.93 -7.02 14.60
N ASP A 198 -1.64 -6.02 13.77
CA ASP A 198 -1.11 -4.81 14.37
C ASP A 198 -1.64 -3.56 13.70
N LEU A 199 -1.06 -3.11 12.62
CA LEU A 199 -1.50 -1.85 12.03
C LEU A 199 -1.35 -1.91 10.50
N LEU A 200 -2.32 -1.34 9.81
CA LEU A 200 -2.20 -0.89 8.43
C LEU A 200 -2.37 0.63 8.41
N LEU A 201 -1.43 1.32 7.80
CA LEU A 201 -1.53 2.74 7.45
C LEU A 201 -1.59 2.84 5.92
N ALA A 202 -2.78 3.03 5.39
CA ALA A 202 -3.04 3.10 3.96
C ALA A 202 -3.08 4.54 3.45
N GLY A 203 -2.54 4.78 2.26
CA GLY A 203 -2.45 6.10 1.64
C GLY A 203 -3.79 6.66 1.18
N CYS A 204 -4.76 5.79 0.89
CA CYS A 204 -6.11 6.20 0.53
C CYS A 204 -7.15 5.22 1.04
N LYS A 205 -8.38 5.70 1.25
CA LYS A 205 -9.54 4.84 1.49
C LYS A 205 -10.05 4.32 0.15
N GLU A 206 -10.77 3.23 0.22
CA GLU A 206 -11.52 2.73 -0.92
C GLU A 206 -12.63 3.67 -1.35
N GLY A 207 -13.04 3.49 -2.60
CA GLY A 207 -14.18 4.16 -3.16
C GLY A 207 -13.85 5.01 -4.38
N PRO A 208 -14.87 5.40 -5.14
CA PRO A 208 -14.70 6.21 -6.33
C PRO A 208 -14.05 7.57 -5.99
N ASN A 209 -13.07 7.96 -6.78
CA ASN A 209 -12.35 9.23 -6.68
C ASN A 209 -11.40 9.38 -5.46
N ASN A 210 -10.97 8.28 -4.86
CA ASN A 210 -9.98 8.31 -3.78
C ASN A 210 -8.74 7.52 -4.23
N TYR A 211 -7.72 8.22 -4.72
CA TYR A 211 -6.50 7.63 -5.25
C TYR A 211 -5.30 8.08 -4.45
N SER A 212 -4.32 7.20 -4.27
CA SER A 212 -2.98 7.60 -3.91
C SER A 212 -2.29 8.21 -5.12
N TYR A 213 -1.61 9.32 -4.93
CA TYR A 213 -1.04 10.09 -6.03
C TYR A 213 0.48 10.03 -6.03
N ASP A 214 1.05 9.67 -7.18
CA ASP A 214 2.43 9.90 -7.53
C ASP A 214 2.55 11.33 -8.06
N ALA A 215 3.32 12.19 -7.40
CA ALA A 215 3.31 13.61 -7.70
C ALA A 215 4.67 14.27 -7.48
N LYS A 216 4.93 15.34 -8.22
CA LYS A 216 6.11 16.19 -8.01
C LYS A 216 5.86 17.19 -6.90
N ILE A 217 6.42 16.93 -5.73
CA ILE A 217 6.23 17.75 -4.54
C ILE A 217 7.58 18.36 -4.14
N GLY A 218 7.65 19.69 -4.13
CA GLY A 218 8.90 20.36 -3.79
C GLY A 218 10.07 20.11 -4.77
N GLY A 219 9.75 19.84 -6.04
CA GLY A 219 10.74 19.59 -7.10
C GLY A 219 11.17 18.13 -7.24
N ARG A 220 10.68 17.21 -6.39
CA ARG A 220 11.00 15.78 -6.42
C ARG A 220 9.71 14.95 -6.48
N TYR A 221 9.73 13.85 -7.23
CA TYR A 221 8.59 12.93 -7.26
C TYR A 221 8.53 12.08 -6.00
N ASN A 222 7.36 12.03 -5.37
CA ASN A 222 7.02 11.21 -4.23
C ASN A 222 5.54 10.86 -4.28
N GLY A 223 5.11 9.85 -3.52
CA GLY A 223 3.71 9.67 -3.18
C GLY A 223 3.24 10.79 -2.25
N ALA A 224 2.09 11.37 -2.55
CA ALA A 224 1.57 12.46 -1.72
C ALA A 224 1.36 11.99 -0.27
N PHE A 225 0.84 10.76 -0.08
CA PHE A 225 0.71 10.20 1.27
C PHE A 225 2.08 10.03 1.94
N THR A 226 3.05 9.38 1.29
CA THR A 226 4.40 9.17 1.85
C THR A 226 5.06 10.48 2.23
N TYR A 227 4.98 11.49 1.34
CA TYR A 227 5.54 12.81 1.62
C TYR A 227 4.95 13.42 2.91
N TYR A 228 3.62 13.46 3.05
CA TYR A 228 3.01 14.05 4.24
C TYR A 228 3.14 13.17 5.48
N ALA A 229 3.15 11.84 5.33
CA ALA A 229 3.41 10.92 6.44
C ALA A 229 4.81 11.14 7.03
N LEU A 230 5.84 11.20 6.20
CA LEU A 230 7.22 11.46 6.63
C LEU A 230 7.41 12.87 7.18
N LYS A 231 6.83 13.88 6.53
CA LYS A 231 6.86 15.27 7.00
C LYS A 231 6.27 15.41 8.40
N THR A 232 5.11 14.79 8.63
CA THR A 232 4.46 14.82 9.94
C THR A 232 5.17 13.96 10.97
N LEU A 233 5.73 12.81 10.56
CA LEU A 233 6.53 11.93 11.39
C LEU A 233 7.77 12.64 11.97
N LYS A 234 8.44 13.45 11.15
CA LYS A 234 9.60 14.24 11.56
C LYS A 234 9.24 15.30 12.63
N ALA A 235 8.01 15.81 12.57
CA ALA A 235 7.52 16.84 13.50
C ALA A 235 6.81 16.27 14.74
N LEU A 236 6.66 14.95 14.85
CA LEU A 236 6.00 14.32 15.98
C LEU A 236 6.80 14.48 17.29
N LYS A 237 6.05 14.64 18.39
CA LYS A 237 6.63 14.56 19.71
C LYS A 237 7.15 13.13 19.98
N PRO A 238 8.18 12.98 20.83
CA PRO A 238 8.79 11.67 21.09
C PRO A 238 7.84 10.62 21.70
N ASP A 239 6.76 11.02 22.32
CA ASP A 239 5.76 10.17 22.97
C ASP A 239 4.47 9.98 22.17
N ALA A 240 4.39 10.59 20.96
CA ALA A 240 3.20 10.53 20.12
C ALA A 240 2.88 9.09 19.69
N THR A 241 1.60 8.78 19.66
CA THR A 241 1.07 7.47 19.26
C THR A 241 0.85 7.38 17.73
N TYR A 242 0.59 6.17 17.25
CA TYR A 242 0.14 6.01 15.86
C TYR A 242 -1.15 6.78 15.56
N ALA A 243 -2.07 6.86 16.52
CA ALA A 243 -3.28 7.67 16.37
C ALA A 243 -2.97 9.17 16.29
N ASP A 244 -1.98 9.67 17.05
CA ASP A 244 -1.56 11.08 16.95
C ASP A 244 -0.87 11.37 15.62
N TRP A 245 -0.03 10.46 15.15
CA TRP A 245 0.60 10.57 13.85
C TRP A 245 -0.44 10.59 12.73
N TYR A 246 -1.39 9.66 12.76
CA TYR A 246 -2.49 9.63 11.81
C TYR A 246 -3.29 10.93 11.78
N LYS A 247 -3.66 11.47 12.96
CA LYS A 247 -4.31 12.79 13.05
C LYS A 247 -3.46 13.92 12.45
N ALA A 248 -2.13 13.85 12.59
CA ALA A 248 -1.23 14.83 11.98
C ALA A 248 -1.21 14.73 10.44
N ILE A 249 -1.25 13.50 9.90
CA ILE A 249 -1.38 13.27 8.44
C ILE A 249 -2.70 13.87 7.92
N LEU A 250 -3.82 13.62 8.62
CA LEU A 250 -5.14 14.11 8.23
C LEU A 250 -5.30 15.65 8.24
N LYS A 251 -4.34 16.38 8.80
CA LYS A 251 -4.30 17.85 8.66
C LYS A 251 -3.78 18.32 7.30
N ASN A 252 -3.16 17.42 6.54
CA ASN A 252 -2.58 17.71 5.23
C ASN A 252 -3.31 17.01 4.08
N LEU A 253 -3.94 15.85 4.35
CA LEU A 253 -4.67 15.04 3.40
C LEU A 253 -6.04 14.65 3.97
N PRO A 254 -7.15 14.72 3.18
CA PRO A 254 -7.19 15.13 1.77
C PRO A 254 -6.93 16.64 1.59
N SER A 255 -6.40 16.99 0.41
CA SER A 255 -6.20 18.39 0.02
C SER A 255 -6.84 18.66 -1.36
N ALA A 256 -6.89 19.92 -1.78
CA ALA A 256 -7.39 20.26 -3.10
C ALA A 256 -6.54 19.64 -4.23
N SER A 257 -5.21 19.59 -4.04
CA SER A 257 -4.29 18.96 -5.01
C SER A 257 -4.29 17.45 -4.93
N TYR A 258 -4.48 16.88 -3.74
CA TYR A 258 -4.44 15.44 -3.50
C TYR A 258 -5.68 15.03 -2.68
N PRO A 259 -6.84 14.79 -3.34
CA PRO A 259 -8.08 14.44 -2.66
C PRO A 259 -8.11 12.97 -2.20
N GLN A 260 -7.01 12.50 -1.61
CA GLN A 260 -6.87 11.17 -1.01
C GLN A 260 -7.08 11.23 0.50
N THR A 261 -7.77 10.24 1.04
CA THR A 261 -8.05 10.14 2.47
C THR A 261 -7.28 8.96 3.05
N PRO A 262 -6.14 9.18 3.72
CA PRO A 262 -5.42 8.10 4.40
C PRO A 262 -6.29 7.39 5.43
N GLN A 263 -5.94 6.14 5.75
CA GLN A 263 -6.63 5.34 6.77
C GLN A 263 -5.65 4.64 7.70
N LEU A 264 -6.06 4.48 8.96
CA LEU A 264 -5.31 3.72 9.97
C LEU A 264 -6.22 2.62 10.53
N PHE A 265 -5.88 1.38 10.21
CA PHE A 265 -6.57 0.18 10.69
C PHE A 265 -5.76 -0.53 11.76
N GLY A 266 -6.45 -1.29 12.60
CA GLY A 266 -5.90 -2.09 13.66
C GLY A 266 -6.59 -1.81 15.00
N ALA A 267 -6.39 -2.68 15.97
CA ALA A 267 -7.01 -2.59 17.28
C ALA A 267 -6.67 -1.27 18.00
N ALA A 268 -7.59 -0.73 18.77
CA ALA A 268 -7.40 0.52 19.53
C ALA A 268 -6.11 0.49 20.38
N ALA A 269 -5.80 -0.64 21.00
CA ALA A 269 -4.57 -0.82 21.78
C ALA A 269 -3.29 -0.70 20.92
N ALA A 270 -3.32 -1.17 19.65
CA ALA A 270 -2.21 -1.02 18.74
C ALA A 270 -2.04 0.44 18.28
N ARG A 271 -3.15 1.11 17.94
CA ARG A 271 -3.15 2.52 17.53
C ARG A 271 -2.69 3.48 18.64
N SER A 272 -2.89 3.11 19.91
CA SER A 272 -2.44 3.87 21.07
C SER A 272 -0.98 3.62 21.46
N ARG A 273 -0.27 2.73 20.77
CA ARG A 273 1.17 2.53 20.99
C ARG A 273 1.94 3.72 20.43
N LYS A 274 3.08 3.98 21.04
CA LYS A 274 4.04 4.98 20.58
C LYS A 274 4.50 4.65 19.15
N ALA A 275 4.47 5.66 18.29
CA ALA A 275 4.78 5.47 16.87
C ALA A 275 6.25 5.10 16.63
N LEU A 276 6.51 4.04 15.89
CA LEU A 276 7.83 3.59 15.42
C LEU A 276 8.89 3.40 16.54
N THR A 277 8.46 2.90 17.67
CA THR A 277 9.38 2.65 18.82
C THR A 277 9.67 1.19 19.03
#